data_02f79c9fff08e0204d2c128a3678109f
#
_entry.id   02f79c9fff08e0204d2c128a3678109f
#
_cell.length_a   1.000
_cell.length_b   1.000
_cell.length_c   1.000
_cell.angle_alpha   90.00
_cell.angle_beta   90.00
_cell.angle_gamma   90.00
#
_symmetry.space_group_name_H-M   'P 1'
#
loop_
_entity.id
_entity.type
_entity.pdbx_description
1 polymer ?
#
loop_
_entity_poly.entity_id
_entity_poly.type
_entity_poly.pdbx_seq_one_letter_code
_entity_poly.pdbx_strand_id
1 'polypeptide(L)'
;VTSHPGSRTTSYIIKGESKPRTSFANGERTDHWFNISAIDVEAGDEGCIAVLGNSITDGRGSTTNKQDRWTDALTEALQAKDKPMGVLNLGIGGNCVVRYGLGDPAVTRFDRDILSQRNVKALVIFEGVNDIGNSNGNAETTAKELIDAYKTFIRKAHDKGIKVYGATITPFKGHSYFTFFHEAARQTVNEWIRTSTELDGVIDFDKLAR
;
A
#
# COMPACT_ATOMS: atom_id res chain seq x y z
N VAL A 1 -6.27 -11.30 -15.19
CA VAL A 1 -7.29 -10.62 -14.38
C VAL A 1 -6.62 -10.12 -13.11
N THR A 2 -6.66 -8.83 -12.87
CA THR A 2 -6.17 -8.24 -11.62
C THR A 2 -7.15 -8.59 -10.50
N SER A 3 -6.63 -9.08 -9.38
CA SER A 3 -7.45 -9.40 -8.21
C SER A 3 -6.75 -8.94 -6.94
N HIS A 4 -7.55 -8.61 -5.93
CA HIS A 4 -7.11 -8.20 -4.60
C HIS A 4 -7.66 -9.17 -3.55
N PRO A 5 -6.97 -10.30 -3.29
CA PRO A 5 -7.42 -11.27 -2.29
C PRO A 5 -7.46 -10.73 -0.87
N GLY A 6 -6.68 -9.68 -0.59
CA GLY A 6 -6.65 -8.98 0.70
C GLY A 6 -7.81 -8.02 0.93
N SER A 7 -8.62 -7.73 -0.08
CA SER A 7 -9.67 -6.70 0.03
C SER A 7 -10.75 -6.99 1.07
N ARG A 8 -11.03 -8.27 1.35
CA ARG A 8 -11.95 -8.71 2.40
C ARG A 8 -13.33 -8.04 2.35
N THR A 9 -13.80 -7.74 1.14
CA THR A 9 -15.11 -7.13 0.91
C THR A 9 -15.91 -8.01 -0.04
N THR A 10 -17.12 -8.36 0.37
CA THR A 10 -18.00 -9.19 -0.45
C THR A 10 -18.39 -8.45 -1.72
N SER A 11 -18.08 -9.07 -2.84
CA SER A 11 -18.45 -8.64 -4.18
C SER A 11 -19.40 -9.64 -4.82
N TYR A 12 -20.15 -9.21 -5.82
CA TYR A 12 -21.13 -10.04 -6.53
C TYR A 12 -20.81 -10.02 -8.02
N ILE A 13 -20.67 -11.20 -8.59
CA ILE A 13 -20.40 -11.39 -10.03
C ILE A 13 -21.64 -11.91 -10.71
N ILE A 14 -22.12 -11.19 -11.71
CA ILE A 14 -23.29 -11.60 -12.51
C ILE A 14 -22.83 -11.70 -13.96
N LYS A 15 -23.19 -12.81 -14.62
CA LYS A 15 -22.94 -13.01 -16.06
C LYS A 15 -23.88 -12.14 -16.89
N GLY A 16 -23.39 -11.63 -18.01
CA GLY A 16 -24.15 -10.87 -18.99
C GLY A 16 -23.82 -9.39 -19.02
N GLU A 17 -24.65 -8.60 -19.68
CA GLU A 17 -24.43 -7.16 -19.81
C GLU A 17 -24.61 -6.43 -18.50
N SER A 18 -23.76 -5.43 -18.27
CA SER A 18 -23.86 -4.50 -17.16
C SER A 18 -25.04 -3.56 -17.39
N LYS A 19 -26.12 -3.77 -16.64
CA LYS A 19 -27.26 -2.83 -16.58
C LYS A 19 -27.40 -2.30 -15.16
N PRO A 20 -27.84 -1.06 -14.97
CA PRO A 20 -28.15 -0.55 -13.65
C PRO A 20 -29.10 -1.51 -12.92
N ARG A 21 -28.73 -1.95 -11.74
CA ARG A 21 -29.51 -2.90 -10.92
C ARG A 21 -29.61 -2.38 -9.49
N THR A 22 -30.76 -2.59 -8.89
CA THR A 22 -30.99 -2.28 -7.46
C THR A 22 -30.61 -3.44 -6.54
N SER A 23 -30.37 -4.64 -7.09
CA SER A 23 -30.00 -5.82 -6.31
C SER A 23 -29.09 -6.74 -7.10
N PHE A 24 -28.10 -7.30 -6.40
CA PHE A 24 -27.16 -8.31 -6.90
C PHE A 24 -27.32 -9.65 -6.16
N ALA A 25 -28.46 -9.87 -5.50
CA ALA A 25 -28.70 -11.04 -4.65
C ALA A 25 -28.49 -12.40 -5.35
N ASN A 26 -28.66 -12.46 -6.68
CA ASN A 26 -28.49 -13.67 -7.48
C ASN A 26 -27.05 -13.80 -8.06
N GLY A 27 -26.14 -12.92 -7.69
CA GLY A 27 -24.75 -12.99 -8.14
C GLY A 27 -23.94 -14.03 -7.38
N GLU A 28 -22.93 -14.57 -8.04
CA GLU A 28 -21.88 -15.36 -7.37
C GLU A 28 -21.13 -14.46 -6.40
N ARG A 29 -20.97 -14.89 -5.15
CA ARG A 29 -20.31 -14.12 -4.10
C ARG A 29 -18.83 -14.46 -4.05
N THR A 30 -18.00 -13.41 -3.88
CA THR A 30 -16.57 -13.52 -3.62
C THR A 30 -16.16 -12.45 -2.60
N ASP A 31 -15.10 -12.71 -1.83
CA ASP A 31 -14.53 -11.73 -0.88
C ASP A 31 -13.36 -10.96 -1.48
N HIS A 32 -13.27 -10.92 -2.80
CA HIS A 32 -12.18 -10.30 -3.53
C HIS A 32 -12.69 -9.26 -4.51
N TRP A 33 -11.86 -8.27 -4.80
CA TRP A 33 -12.10 -7.33 -5.89
C TRP A 33 -11.40 -7.79 -7.16
N PHE A 34 -12.06 -7.55 -8.28
CA PHE A 34 -11.54 -7.84 -9.61
C PHE A 34 -11.73 -6.62 -10.52
N ASN A 35 -10.68 -6.24 -11.24
CA ASN A 35 -10.73 -5.21 -12.29
C ASN A 35 -11.28 -3.83 -11.86
N ILE A 36 -11.27 -3.51 -10.58
CA ILE A 36 -11.63 -2.17 -10.10
C ILE A 36 -10.35 -1.33 -10.17
N SER A 37 -10.38 -0.24 -10.94
CA SER A 37 -9.24 0.66 -11.11
C SER A 37 -9.34 1.90 -10.23
N ALA A 38 -10.52 2.51 -10.16
CA ALA A 38 -10.75 3.71 -9.36
C ALA A 38 -12.24 3.93 -9.12
N ILE A 39 -12.55 4.73 -8.10
CA ILE A 39 -13.86 5.35 -7.88
C ILE A 39 -13.60 6.85 -7.80
N ASP A 40 -14.02 7.58 -8.82
CA ASP A 40 -13.95 9.04 -8.83
C ASP A 40 -15.20 9.63 -8.21
N VAL A 41 -15.03 10.65 -7.40
CA VAL A 41 -16.12 11.39 -6.76
C VAL A 41 -15.97 12.87 -7.06
N GLU A 42 -17.08 13.59 -7.12
CA GLU A 42 -17.04 15.04 -7.15
C GLU A 42 -16.56 15.56 -5.80
N ALA A 43 -15.47 16.33 -5.82
CA ALA A 43 -14.84 16.88 -4.62
C ALA A 43 -14.30 18.27 -4.89
N GLY A 44 -14.04 19.03 -3.83
CA GLY A 44 -13.31 20.30 -3.88
C GLY A 44 -11.79 20.10 -4.06
N ASP A 45 -11.01 20.97 -3.43
CA ASP A 45 -9.53 20.98 -3.55
C ASP A 45 -8.82 20.06 -2.54
N GLU A 46 -9.55 19.27 -1.76
CA GLU A 46 -9.03 18.46 -0.65
C GLU A 46 -7.98 17.44 -1.11
N GLY A 47 -8.20 16.83 -2.25
CA GLY A 47 -7.31 15.86 -2.85
C GLY A 47 -7.31 14.51 -2.15
N CYS A 48 -6.25 13.74 -2.36
CA CYS A 48 -6.14 12.41 -1.80
C CYS A 48 -4.73 12.05 -1.31
N ILE A 49 -4.67 11.03 -0.47
CA ILE A 49 -3.46 10.37 -0.01
C ILE A 49 -3.34 9.04 -0.77
N ALA A 50 -2.28 8.87 -1.53
CA ALA A 50 -1.96 7.58 -2.15
C ALA A 50 -1.14 6.73 -1.19
N VAL A 51 -1.45 5.44 -1.10
CA VAL A 51 -0.72 4.49 -0.25
C VAL A 51 -0.13 3.40 -1.11
N LEU A 52 1.18 3.43 -1.30
CA LEU A 52 1.95 2.38 -1.96
C LEU A 52 2.27 1.30 -0.92
N GLY A 53 1.81 0.06 -1.16
CA GLY A 53 1.97 -1.00 -0.17
C GLY A 53 1.75 -2.41 -0.72
N ASN A 54 1.92 -3.38 0.17
CA ASN A 54 1.76 -4.81 -0.08
C ASN A 54 0.46 -5.36 0.53
N SER A 55 0.47 -6.66 0.90
CA SER A 55 -0.69 -7.33 1.49
C SER A 55 -1.21 -6.70 2.79
N ILE A 56 -0.36 -6.06 3.58
CA ILE A 56 -0.76 -5.38 4.81
C ILE A 56 -1.66 -4.17 4.48
N THR A 57 -1.32 -3.46 3.44
CA THR A 57 -2.12 -2.34 2.94
C THR A 57 -3.35 -2.80 2.15
N ASP A 58 -3.20 -3.85 1.32
CA ASP A 58 -4.31 -4.49 0.58
C ASP A 58 -5.44 -4.97 1.52
N GLY A 59 -5.10 -5.37 2.75
CA GLY A 59 -6.07 -5.75 3.79
C GLY A 59 -5.92 -7.16 4.34
N ARG A 60 -4.75 -7.80 4.14
CA ARG A 60 -4.50 -9.13 4.72
C ARG A 60 -4.65 -9.08 6.25
N GLY A 61 -5.46 -10.00 6.78
CA GLY A 61 -5.75 -10.09 8.21
C GLY A 61 -6.91 -9.23 8.69
N SER A 62 -7.47 -8.36 7.82
CA SER A 62 -8.69 -7.62 8.14
C SER A 62 -9.92 -8.52 8.15
N THR A 63 -11.01 -8.05 8.75
CA THR A 63 -12.25 -8.81 8.90
C THR A 63 -13.16 -8.60 7.70
N THR A 64 -13.64 -9.68 7.08
CA THR A 64 -14.53 -9.60 5.93
C THR A 64 -15.74 -8.70 6.22
N ASN A 65 -15.97 -7.73 5.36
CA ASN A 65 -17.05 -6.73 5.40
C ASN A 65 -17.03 -5.75 6.60
N LYS A 66 -15.95 -5.71 7.39
CA LYS A 66 -15.84 -4.75 8.51
C LYS A 66 -15.17 -3.44 8.10
N GLN A 67 -14.51 -3.40 6.95
CA GLN A 67 -13.73 -2.23 6.51
C GLN A 67 -12.78 -1.75 7.61
N ASP A 68 -12.00 -2.69 8.16
CA ASP A 68 -11.09 -2.47 9.28
C ASP A 68 -9.61 -2.56 8.89
N ARG A 69 -9.29 -2.24 7.61
CA ARG A 69 -7.91 -2.04 7.17
C ARG A 69 -7.37 -0.76 7.80
N TRP A 70 -6.08 -0.66 7.96
CA TRP A 70 -5.47 0.56 8.49
C TRP A 70 -5.77 1.79 7.62
N THR A 71 -5.96 1.61 6.30
CA THR A 71 -6.36 2.67 5.37
C THR A 71 -7.81 3.11 5.59
N ASP A 72 -8.69 2.22 6.01
CA ASP A 72 -10.07 2.57 6.37
C ASP A 72 -10.07 3.39 7.66
N ALA A 73 -9.31 2.97 8.68
CA ALA A 73 -9.14 3.73 9.92
C ALA A 73 -8.52 5.12 9.67
N LEU A 74 -7.59 5.24 8.72
CA LEU A 74 -7.06 6.53 8.31
C LEU A 74 -8.15 7.43 7.71
N THR A 75 -9.01 6.88 6.86
CA THR A 75 -10.13 7.61 6.26
C THR A 75 -11.08 8.13 7.34
N GLU A 76 -11.47 7.26 8.30
CA GLU A 76 -12.33 7.65 9.43
C GLU A 76 -11.68 8.75 10.28
N ALA A 77 -10.39 8.64 10.56
CA ALA A 77 -9.66 9.63 11.34
C ALA A 77 -9.56 11.00 10.64
N LEU A 78 -9.43 11.01 9.31
CA LEU A 78 -9.45 12.24 8.51
C LEU A 78 -10.82 12.90 8.53
N GLN A 79 -11.88 12.12 8.35
CA GLN A 79 -13.25 12.60 8.43
C GLN A 79 -13.58 13.17 9.82
N ALA A 80 -13.19 12.47 10.88
CA ALA A 80 -13.41 12.93 12.25
C ALA A 80 -12.70 14.25 12.60
N LYS A 81 -11.66 14.61 11.84
CA LYS A 81 -10.92 15.87 11.97
C LYS A 81 -11.36 16.95 10.97
N ASP A 82 -12.47 16.74 10.30
CA ASP A 82 -12.99 17.65 9.26
C ASP A 82 -11.94 17.94 8.16
N LYS A 83 -11.21 16.89 7.76
CA LYS A 83 -10.23 16.88 6.66
C LYS A 83 -10.60 15.81 5.65
N PRO A 84 -11.60 16.05 4.81
CA PRO A 84 -12.16 15.04 3.91
C PRO A 84 -11.22 14.75 2.72
N MET A 85 -10.10 14.10 2.98
CA MET A 85 -9.20 13.63 1.93
C MET A 85 -9.55 12.19 1.53
N GLY A 86 -9.53 11.89 0.24
CA GLY A 86 -9.62 10.52 -0.24
C GLY A 86 -8.37 9.71 0.15
N VAL A 87 -8.52 8.41 0.41
CA VAL A 87 -7.40 7.50 0.63
C VAL A 87 -7.41 6.44 -0.47
N LEU A 88 -6.38 6.46 -1.32
CA LEU A 88 -6.18 5.50 -2.39
C LEU A 88 -5.34 4.34 -1.86
N ASN A 89 -5.99 3.23 -1.57
CA ASN A 89 -5.30 2.00 -1.18
C ASN A 89 -4.77 1.30 -2.42
N LEU A 90 -3.46 1.44 -2.68
CA LEU A 90 -2.75 0.84 -3.82
C LEU A 90 -1.89 -0.35 -3.38
N GLY A 91 -2.28 -1.00 -2.30
CA GLY A 91 -1.69 -2.24 -1.81
C GLY A 91 -1.94 -3.41 -2.74
N ILE A 92 -0.93 -4.25 -2.95
CA ILE A 92 -1.01 -5.49 -3.72
C ILE A 92 -0.45 -6.62 -2.87
N GLY A 93 -1.25 -7.67 -2.65
CA GLY A 93 -0.81 -8.86 -1.90
C GLY A 93 0.46 -9.47 -2.49
N GLY A 94 1.49 -9.67 -1.67
CA GLY A 94 2.77 -10.26 -2.10
C GLY A 94 3.65 -9.36 -2.97
N ASN A 95 3.30 -8.08 -3.13
CA ASN A 95 4.07 -7.15 -3.96
C ASN A 95 5.44 -6.85 -3.34
N CYS A 96 6.39 -6.59 -4.21
CA CYS A 96 7.74 -6.14 -3.87
C CYS A 96 8.02 -4.75 -4.46
N VAL A 97 9.04 -4.09 -3.92
CA VAL A 97 9.51 -2.79 -4.42
C VAL A 97 10.34 -2.97 -5.70
N VAL A 98 11.35 -3.84 -5.64
CA VAL A 98 12.37 -3.96 -6.70
C VAL A 98 12.33 -5.29 -7.45
N ARG A 99 11.76 -6.34 -6.85
CA ARG A 99 11.73 -7.69 -7.43
C ARG A 99 10.36 -8.03 -7.99
N TYR A 100 10.33 -8.82 -9.05
CA TYR A 100 9.08 -9.43 -9.49
C TYR A 100 8.61 -10.47 -8.46
N GLY A 101 7.34 -10.37 -8.09
CA GLY A 101 6.65 -11.27 -7.17
C GLY A 101 5.20 -11.40 -7.63
N LEU A 102 4.24 -11.09 -6.77
CA LEU A 102 2.85 -10.96 -7.19
C LEU A 102 2.63 -9.51 -7.69
N GLY A 103 2.23 -9.40 -8.95
CA GLY A 103 2.08 -8.13 -9.65
C GLY A 103 3.42 -7.48 -10.05
N ASP A 104 3.32 -6.36 -10.77
CA ASP A 104 4.47 -5.55 -11.15
C ASP A 104 5.15 -4.98 -9.89
N PRO A 105 6.49 -4.96 -9.81
CA PRO A 105 7.17 -4.34 -8.68
C PRO A 105 6.90 -2.83 -8.63
N ALA A 106 6.98 -2.26 -7.42
CA ALA A 106 6.67 -0.85 -7.22
C ALA A 106 7.47 0.07 -8.16
N VAL A 107 8.75 -0.22 -8.41
CA VAL A 107 9.58 0.55 -9.35
C VAL A 107 9.01 0.62 -10.77
N THR A 108 8.28 -0.40 -11.20
CA THR A 108 7.66 -0.46 -12.53
C THR A 108 6.29 0.21 -12.57
N ARG A 109 5.49 0.03 -11.49
CA ARG A 109 4.10 0.52 -11.43
C ARG A 109 3.95 1.93 -10.87
N PHE A 110 5.00 2.52 -10.30
CA PHE A 110 4.95 3.79 -9.58
C PHE A 110 4.34 4.94 -10.39
N ASP A 111 4.81 5.13 -11.61
CA ASP A 111 4.35 6.23 -12.46
C ASP A 111 2.88 6.04 -12.84
N ARG A 112 2.48 4.79 -13.18
CA ARG A 112 1.11 4.43 -13.52
C ARG A 112 0.17 4.54 -12.32
N ASP A 113 0.57 4.00 -11.18
CA ASP A 113 -0.35 3.82 -10.04
C ASP A 113 -0.38 5.03 -9.11
N ILE A 114 0.71 5.81 -9.03
CA ILE A 114 0.82 6.97 -8.14
C ILE A 114 0.76 8.28 -8.91
N LEU A 115 1.71 8.48 -9.85
CA LEU A 115 1.89 9.80 -10.46
C LEU A 115 0.82 10.15 -11.49
N SER A 116 0.09 9.16 -12.03
CA SER A 116 -1.03 9.38 -12.94
C SER A 116 -2.36 9.63 -12.23
N GLN A 117 -2.44 9.39 -10.92
CA GLN A 117 -3.65 9.66 -10.15
C GLN A 117 -3.89 11.16 -10.03
N ARG A 118 -5.18 11.52 -10.02
CA ARG A 118 -5.57 12.94 -9.95
C ARG A 118 -5.51 13.43 -8.50
N ASN A 119 -5.04 14.64 -8.34
CA ASN A 119 -5.10 15.41 -7.10
C ASN A 119 -4.47 14.71 -5.88
N VAL A 120 -3.40 13.92 -6.08
CA VAL A 120 -2.62 13.35 -4.98
C VAL A 120 -1.85 14.47 -4.29
N LYS A 121 -2.08 14.65 -2.99
CA LYS A 121 -1.37 15.63 -2.15
C LYS A 121 -0.28 15.00 -1.32
N ALA A 122 -0.45 13.71 -0.99
CA ALA A 122 0.51 12.98 -0.19
C ALA A 122 0.63 11.51 -0.66
N LEU A 123 1.80 10.95 -0.48
CA LEU A 123 2.12 9.55 -0.69
C LEU A 123 2.60 8.94 0.62
N VAL A 124 2.08 7.79 0.98
CA VAL A 124 2.64 6.93 2.03
C VAL A 124 3.31 5.74 1.37
N ILE A 125 4.59 5.49 1.68
CA ILE A 125 5.33 4.31 1.25
C ILE A 125 5.36 3.32 2.42
N PHE A 126 4.62 2.22 2.30
CA PHE A 126 4.59 1.12 3.29
C PHE A 126 4.80 -0.21 2.58
N GLU A 127 6.01 -0.43 2.11
CA GLU A 127 6.37 -1.55 1.22
C GLU A 127 7.74 -2.12 1.62
N GLY A 128 8.17 -3.26 1.05
CA GLY A 128 9.53 -3.78 1.16
C GLY A 128 9.67 -5.05 2.00
N VAL A 129 8.66 -5.43 2.81
CA VAL A 129 8.73 -6.66 3.63
C VAL A 129 8.91 -7.92 2.78
N ASN A 130 8.31 -7.97 1.59
CA ASN A 130 8.42 -9.12 0.68
C ASN A 130 9.79 -9.16 -0.02
N ASP A 131 10.39 -8.01 -0.33
CA ASP A 131 11.75 -7.96 -0.86
C ASP A 131 12.74 -8.54 0.15
N ILE A 132 12.63 -8.14 1.42
CA ILE A 132 13.47 -8.64 2.51
C ILE A 132 13.21 -10.15 2.70
N GLY A 133 11.96 -10.55 2.86
CA GLY A 133 11.58 -11.93 3.14
C GLY A 133 11.99 -12.94 2.06
N ASN A 134 12.12 -12.49 0.82
CA ASN A 134 12.51 -13.29 -0.33
C ASN A 134 13.97 -13.03 -0.79
N SER A 135 14.81 -12.39 0.02
CA SER A 135 16.15 -11.94 -0.40
C SER A 135 17.22 -13.02 -0.48
N ASN A 136 16.91 -14.28 -0.16
CA ASN A 136 17.82 -15.41 -0.24
C ASN A 136 19.21 -15.18 0.41
N GLY A 137 19.23 -14.51 1.56
CA GLY A 137 20.43 -14.26 2.36
C GLY A 137 21.24 -13.01 2.00
N ASN A 138 20.84 -12.25 0.97
CA ASN A 138 21.50 -10.99 0.61
C ASN A 138 20.76 -9.78 1.19
N ALA A 139 20.63 -9.75 2.51
CA ALA A 139 19.84 -8.79 3.24
C ALA A 139 20.38 -7.34 3.14
N GLU A 140 21.71 -7.17 3.18
CA GLU A 140 22.35 -5.85 3.09
C GLU A 140 22.12 -5.21 1.71
N THR A 141 22.36 -5.95 0.65
CA THR A 141 22.08 -5.49 -0.72
C THR A 141 20.60 -5.16 -0.90
N THR A 142 19.70 -5.99 -0.36
CA THR A 142 18.27 -5.74 -0.42
C THR A 142 17.87 -4.45 0.31
N ALA A 143 18.42 -4.19 1.48
CA ALA A 143 18.17 -2.94 2.20
C ALA A 143 18.61 -1.72 1.39
N LYS A 144 19.80 -1.79 0.76
CA LYS A 144 20.31 -0.73 -0.11
C LYS A 144 19.41 -0.51 -1.32
N GLU A 145 19.01 -1.57 -2.03
CA GLU A 145 18.11 -1.51 -3.19
C GLU A 145 16.77 -0.87 -2.84
N LEU A 146 16.20 -1.21 -1.68
CA LEU A 146 14.96 -0.60 -1.18
C LEU A 146 15.13 0.91 -0.93
N ILE A 147 16.20 1.30 -0.25
CA ILE A 147 16.49 2.71 0.05
C ILE A 147 16.68 3.50 -1.25
N ASP A 148 17.42 2.98 -2.22
CA ASP A 148 17.65 3.63 -3.51
C ASP A 148 16.32 3.78 -4.31
N ALA A 149 15.45 2.78 -4.24
CA ALA A 149 14.11 2.86 -4.84
C ALA A 149 13.24 3.92 -4.14
N TYR A 150 13.24 3.97 -2.81
CA TYR A 150 12.49 4.98 -2.05
C TYR A 150 12.96 6.39 -2.38
N LYS A 151 14.26 6.66 -2.45
CA LYS A 151 14.81 7.95 -2.89
C LYS A 151 14.30 8.33 -4.28
N THR A 152 14.22 7.36 -5.19
CA THR A 152 13.68 7.59 -6.54
C THR A 152 12.20 7.95 -6.49
N PHE A 153 11.40 7.27 -5.67
CA PHE A 153 9.97 7.57 -5.49
C PHE A 153 9.76 8.96 -4.89
N ILE A 154 10.54 9.29 -3.85
CA ILE A 154 10.47 10.60 -3.18
C ILE A 154 10.75 11.72 -4.18
N ARG A 155 11.86 11.63 -4.92
CA ARG A 155 12.19 12.63 -5.93
C ARG A 155 11.08 12.80 -6.97
N LYS A 156 10.59 11.70 -7.56
CA LYS A 156 9.50 11.74 -8.55
C LYS A 156 8.21 12.33 -7.99
N ALA A 157 7.87 12.02 -6.74
CA ALA A 157 6.70 12.56 -6.07
C ALA A 157 6.85 14.06 -5.78
N HIS A 158 8.00 14.48 -5.26
CA HIS A 158 8.32 15.88 -5.02
C HIS A 158 8.31 16.71 -6.31
N ASP A 159 8.79 16.17 -7.44
CA ASP A 159 8.72 16.82 -8.75
C ASP A 159 7.25 17.11 -9.20
N LYS A 160 6.29 16.41 -8.60
CA LYS A 160 4.83 16.61 -8.78
C LYS A 160 4.18 17.40 -7.64
N GLY A 161 4.94 17.90 -6.69
CA GLY A 161 4.42 18.61 -5.51
C GLY A 161 3.72 17.70 -4.50
N ILE A 162 3.96 16.40 -4.55
CA ILE A 162 3.37 15.40 -3.66
C ILE A 162 4.30 15.21 -2.45
N LYS A 163 3.79 15.40 -1.23
CA LYS A 163 4.52 15.11 0.01
C LYS A 163 4.67 13.62 0.22
N VAL A 164 5.82 13.16 0.76
CA VAL A 164 6.10 11.74 0.93
C VAL A 164 6.36 11.38 2.40
N TYR A 165 5.60 10.42 2.89
CA TYR A 165 5.72 9.87 4.24
C TYR A 165 6.22 8.43 4.16
N GLY A 166 7.32 8.13 4.86
CA GLY A 166 7.83 6.77 4.98
C GLY A 166 7.19 6.06 6.16
N ALA A 167 6.66 4.86 5.94
CA ALA A 167 6.15 4.01 7.00
C ALA A 167 7.15 2.88 7.30
N THR A 168 7.51 2.70 8.58
CA THR A 168 8.46 1.67 8.99
C THR A 168 7.87 0.27 8.84
N ILE A 169 8.68 -0.67 8.36
CA ILE A 169 8.32 -2.07 8.19
C ILE A 169 8.11 -2.71 9.56
N THR A 170 6.92 -3.30 9.77
CA THR A 170 6.54 -3.94 11.03
C THR A 170 7.40 -5.18 11.35
N PRO A 171 7.54 -5.56 12.63
CA PRO A 171 8.23 -6.79 13.02
C PRO A 171 7.55 -8.03 12.42
N PHE A 172 8.35 -9.00 12.01
CA PHE A 172 7.86 -10.29 11.48
C PHE A 172 8.48 -11.51 12.17
N LYS A 173 8.92 -11.34 13.42
CA LYS A 173 9.40 -12.47 14.25
C LYS A 173 8.28 -13.50 14.41
N GLY A 174 8.60 -14.76 14.14
CA GLY A 174 7.60 -15.85 14.13
C GLY A 174 7.00 -16.15 12.74
N HIS A 175 7.21 -15.31 11.75
CA HIS A 175 6.88 -15.58 10.35
C HIS A 175 8.02 -16.33 9.65
N SER A 176 7.72 -17.05 8.56
CA SER A 176 8.72 -17.76 7.73
C SER A 176 9.78 -16.84 7.11
N TYR A 177 9.53 -15.55 7.02
CA TYR A 177 10.49 -14.54 6.58
C TYR A 177 11.57 -14.24 7.62
N PHE A 178 11.37 -14.63 8.89
CA PHE A 178 12.32 -14.26 9.92
C PHE A 178 13.63 -15.03 9.81
N THR A 179 14.71 -14.28 9.62
CA THR A 179 16.08 -14.66 9.89
C THR A 179 16.77 -13.46 10.56
N PHE A 180 17.90 -13.68 11.22
CA PHE A 180 18.66 -12.55 11.79
C PHE A 180 19.14 -11.58 10.70
N PHE A 181 19.45 -12.05 9.51
CA PHE A 181 19.85 -11.22 8.38
C PHE A 181 18.69 -10.38 7.85
N HIS A 182 17.50 -10.96 7.72
CA HIS A 182 16.31 -10.24 7.31
C HIS A 182 15.89 -9.19 8.35
N GLU A 183 16.00 -9.52 9.63
CA GLU A 183 15.74 -8.56 10.69
C GLU A 183 16.76 -7.40 10.65
N ALA A 184 18.04 -7.67 10.40
CA ALA A 184 19.05 -6.64 10.24
C ALA A 184 18.74 -5.72 9.04
N ALA A 185 18.33 -6.29 7.89
CA ALA A 185 17.89 -5.49 6.74
C ALA A 185 16.68 -4.61 7.06
N ARG A 186 15.68 -5.19 7.75
CA ARG A 186 14.49 -4.44 8.19
C ARG A 186 14.88 -3.28 9.08
N GLN A 187 15.76 -3.49 10.05
CA GLN A 187 16.25 -2.43 10.94
C GLN A 187 17.01 -1.35 10.18
N THR A 188 17.86 -1.73 9.22
CA THR A 188 18.59 -0.77 8.36
C THR A 188 17.62 0.12 7.58
N VAL A 189 16.61 -0.47 6.93
CA VAL A 189 15.59 0.30 6.20
C VAL A 189 14.79 1.20 7.14
N ASN A 190 14.36 0.67 8.28
CA ASN A 190 13.58 1.43 9.26
C ASN A 190 14.36 2.59 9.87
N GLU A 191 15.65 2.40 10.13
CA GLU A 191 16.51 3.47 10.62
C GLU A 191 16.67 4.58 9.57
N TRP A 192 16.88 4.19 8.31
CA TRP A 192 16.91 5.17 7.23
C TRP A 192 15.58 5.94 7.11
N ILE A 193 14.43 5.26 7.20
CA ILE A 193 13.11 5.92 7.19
C ILE A 193 13.00 6.94 8.33
N ARG A 194 13.47 6.60 9.54
CA ARG A 194 13.38 7.49 10.71
C ARG A 194 14.30 8.70 10.64
N THR A 195 15.45 8.56 9.99
CA THR A 195 16.52 9.57 9.98
C THR A 195 16.63 10.34 8.67
N SER A 196 15.95 9.90 7.63
CA SER A 196 16.02 10.53 6.31
C SER A 196 15.42 11.93 6.34
N THR A 197 16.19 12.90 5.83
CA THR A 197 15.73 14.27 5.59
C THR A 197 15.02 14.44 4.24
N GLU A 198 14.95 13.38 3.44
CA GLU A 198 14.29 13.40 2.14
C GLU A 198 12.77 13.19 2.28
N LEU A 199 12.32 12.58 3.39
CA LEU A 199 10.91 12.36 3.69
C LEU A 199 10.27 13.58 4.36
N ASP A 200 9.02 13.87 4.04
CA ASP A 200 8.22 14.93 4.69
C ASP A 200 7.71 14.50 6.08
N GLY A 201 7.79 13.22 6.40
CA GLY A 201 7.46 12.70 7.72
C GLY A 201 7.54 11.18 7.80
N VAL A 202 7.36 10.66 9.02
CA VAL A 202 7.50 9.25 9.33
C VAL A 202 6.25 8.72 10.04
N ILE A 203 5.80 7.54 9.63
CA ILE A 203 4.76 6.76 10.31
C ILE A 203 5.46 5.53 10.93
N ASP A 204 5.69 5.55 12.24
CA ASP A 204 6.50 4.52 12.89
C ASP A 204 5.66 3.33 13.37
N PHE A 205 5.18 2.50 12.42
CA PHE A 205 4.44 1.28 12.71
C PHE A 205 5.28 0.24 13.46
N ASP A 206 6.59 0.17 13.23
CA ASP A 206 7.49 -0.73 13.95
C ASP A 206 7.47 -0.44 15.46
N LYS A 207 7.49 0.84 15.85
CA LYS A 207 7.41 1.24 17.26
C LYS A 207 6.05 0.91 17.89
N LEU A 208 4.97 1.02 17.12
CA LEU A 208 3.60 0.75 17.61
C LEU A 208 3.30 -0.75 17.73
N ALA A 209 4.02 -1.60 16.99
CA ALA A 209 3.80 -3.04 16.94
C ALA A 209 4.70 -3.85 17.92
N ARG A 210 5.49 -3.19 18.76
CA ARG A 210 6.38 -3.83 19.75
C ARG A 210 5.75 -4.07 21.10
#